data_72899e39c588db039382b73fe8a9a744
#
_entry.id   72899e39c588db039382b73fe8a9a744
#
_cell.length_a   1.000
_cell.length_b   1.000
_cell.length_c   1.000
_cell.angle_alpha   90.00
_cell.angle_beta   90.00
_cell.angle_gamma   90.00
#
_symmetry.space_group_name_H-M   'P 1'
#
loop_
_entity.id
_entity.type
_entity.pdbx_description
1 polymer ?
#
loop_
_entity_poly.entity_id
_entity_poly.type
_entity_poly.pdbx_seq_one_letter_code
_entity_poly.pdbx_strand_id
1 'polypeptide(L)'
;MNRQQPFFYIILPTYNRPDLVLRSVMSVINQEYENYKLIIFNDGSSSNYKELEELILNKEKINYIQSENVGVNKLRNIILDSIFNKNEVTDNSYFFTLSDDDYLSKDALSIISKYISQYKSSWYCFNCESKSNHIFKNYDFIDFETMSYKEFSQGYKGDKHFVFKLNDIKLIRFPSLYFKNGYEHIFYYQLPFKIQIIPKTVKIIEYYDDGLSLSDLYEKSHTFSILIKQIKCAPKTWIFYKMLLRHIFLPKDIIKNLISKERYYKIKRKLGLKSK
;
A
#
# COMPACT_ATOMS: atom_id res chain seq x y z
N MET A 1 -6.67 16.23 -30.22
CA MET A 1 -7.36 15.15 -29.47
C MET A 1 -7.40 15.56 -28.01
N ASN A 2 -8.60 15.88 -27.47
CA ASN A 2 -8.77 16.11 -26.04
C ASN A 2 -8.45 14.80 -25.32
N ARG A 3 -7.29 14.72 -24.66
CA ARG A 3 -6.97 13.57 -23.82
C ARG A 3 -7.91 13.63 -22.62
N GLN A 4 -8.75 12.64 -22.48
CA GLN A 4 -9.61 12.47 -21.32
C GLN A 4 -8.71 12.46 -20.06
N GLN A 5 -9.00 13.31 -19.08
CA GLN A 5 -8.23 13.38 -17.84
C GLN A 5 -8.34 12.07 -17.05
N PRO A 6 -7.29 11.62 -16.34
CA PRO A 6 -7.35 10.47 -15.46
C PRO A 6 -8.51 10.55 -14.47
N PHE A 7 -9.20 9.44 -14.22
CA PHE A 7 -10.21 9.33 -13.18
C PHE A 7 -9.67 8.53 -12.01
N PHE A 8 -9.76 9.07 -10.79
CA PHE A 8 -9.19 8.45 -9.60
C PHE A 8 -10.26 7.84 -8.69
N TYR A 9 -10.17 6.54 -8.44
CA TYR A 9 -10.85 5.88 -7.33
C TYR A 9 -9.93 5.89 -6.11
N ILE A 10 -10.33 6.63 -5.07
CA ILE A 10 -9.57 6.77 -3.83
C ILE A 10 -10.23 5.88 -2.79
N ILE A 11 -9.52 4.86 -2.30
CA ILE A 11 -10.03 3.92 -1.31
C ILE A 11 -9.48 4.31 0.06
N LEU A 12 -10.35 4.68 0.99
CA LEU A 12 -10.01 5.14 2.33
C LEU A 12 -10.67 4.22 3.37
N PRO A 13 -9.96 3.18 3.86
CA PRO A 13 -10.41 2.39 4.98
C PRO A 13 -10.24 3.14 6.29
N THR A 14 -11.18 2.98 7.23
CA THR A 14 -11.06 3.52 8.59
C THR A 14 -11.62 2.54 9.62
N TYR A 15 -11.01 2.54 10.81
CA TYR A 15 -11.46 1.73 11.94
C TYR A 15 -11.15 2.42 13.27
N ASN A 16 -12.21 2.84 14.00
CA ASN A 16 -12.14 3.49 15.31
C ASN A 16 -11.26 4.76 15.37
N ARG A 17 -11.19 5.54 14.27
CA ARG A 17 -10.38 6.76 14.15
C ARG A 17 -11.15 7.93 13.51
N PRO A 18 -12.28 8.35 14.12
CA PRO A 18 -13.15 9.36 13.51
C PRO A 18 -12.44 10.70 13.26
N ASP A 19 -11.57 11.17 14.16
CA ASP A 19 -10.88 12.45 14.02
C ASP A 19 -9.81 12.43 12.92
N LEU A 20 -9.07 11.32 12.80
CA LEU A 20 -8.02 11.19 11.79
C LEU A 20 -8.62 11.10 10.38
N VAL A 21 -9.68 10.31 10.21
CA VAL A 21 -10.33 10.16 8.91
C VAL A 21 -10.92 11.47 8.39
N LEU A 22 -11.40 12.35 9.27
CA LEU A 22 -11.88 13.68 8.88
C LEU A 22 -10.81 14.47 8.15
N ARG A 23 -9.58 14.52 8.70
CA ARG A 23 -8.45 15.20 8.08
C ARG A 23 -8.12 14.59 6.72
N SER A 24 -8.10 13.26 6.62
CA SER A 24 -7.82 12.54 5.38
C SER A 24 -8.87 12.86 4.32
N VAL A 25 -10.16 12.83 4.68
CA VAL A 25 -11.27 13.17 3.79
C VAL A 25 -11.22 14.63 3.35
N MET A 26 -10.96 15.56 4.28
CA MET A 26 -10.81 16.99 3.96
C MET A 26 -9.67 17.23 2.98
N SER A 27 -8.57 16.50 3.08
CA SER A 27 -7.45 16.62 2.13
C SER A 27 -7.82 16.22 0.70
N VAL A 28 -8.81 15.32 0.54
CA VAL A 28 -9.33 14.91 -0.78
C VAL A 28 -10.37 15.92 -1.28
N ILE A 29 -11.29 16.36 -0.41
CA ILE A 29 -12.34 17.34 -0.77
C ILE A 29 -11.75 18.68 -1.24
N ASN A 30 -10.64 19.09 -0.64
CA ASN A 30 -9.96 20.34 -0.94
C ASN A 30 -9.02 20.30 -2.15
N GLN A 31 -8.99 19.18 -2.91
CA GLN A 31 -8.26 19.13 -4.17
C GLN A 31 -8.97 19.95 -5.24
N GLU A 32 -8.22 20.72 -6.02
CA GLU A 32 -8.75 21.42 -7.20
C GLU A 32 -9.11 20.47 -8.36
N TYR A 33 -8.55 19.28 -8.34
CA TYR A 33 -8.79 18.25 -9.34
C TYR A 33 -10.12 17.54 -9.09
N GLU A 34 -11.02 17.60 -10.08
CA GLU A 34 -12.43 17.23 -9.90
C GLU A 34 -12.76 15.78 -10.33
N ASN A 35 -11.84 15.10 -11.03
CA ASN A 35 -12.13 13.83 -11.70
C ASN A 35 -11.78 12.63 -10.80
N TYR A 36 -12.50 12.51 -9.67
CA TYR A 36 -12.29 11.43 -8.70
C TYR A 36 -13.60 10.95 -8.06
N LYS A 37 -13.51 9.77 -7.45
CA LYS A 37 -14.49 9.21 -6.52
C LYS A 37 -13.78 8.73 -5.26
N LEU A 38 -14.19 9.25 -4.11
CA LEU A 38 -13.71 8.83 -2.80
C LEU A 38 -14.64 7.76 -2.24
N ILE A 39 -14.09 6.61 -1.87
CA ILE A 39 -14.82 5.51 -1.23
C ILE A 39 -14.27 5.33 0.16
N ILE A 40 -15.00 5.80 1.14
CA ILE A 40 -14.70 5.67 2.56
C ILE A 40 -15.37 4.39 3.04
N PHE A 41 -14.58 3.52 3.68
CA PHE A 41 -15.10 2.27 4.20
C PHE A 41 -14.81 2.17 5.70
N ASN A 42 -15.88 2.23 6.50
CA ASN A 42 -15.82 2.02 7.94
C ASN A 42 -15.89 0.51 8.23
N ASP A 43 -14.77 -0.06 8.66
CA ASP A 43 -14.57 -1.50 8.88
C ASP A 43 -15.10 -1.97 10.25
N GLY A 44 -16.36 -1.64 10.55
CA GLY A 44 -17.04 -2.09 11.75
C GLY A 44 -16.62 -1.33 13.02
N SER A 45 -16.41 -0.01 12.91
CA SER A 45 -16.04 0.81 14.07
C SER A 45 -17.17 0.90 15.09
N SER A 46 -16.80 0.90 16.37
CA SER A 46 -17.68 1.23 17.49
C SER A 46 -17.73 2.73 17.82
N SER A 47 -16.76 3.49 17.31
CA SER A 47 -16.67 4.96 17.48
C SER A 47 -17.75 5.69 16.69
N ASN A 48 -18.08 6.90 17.13
CA ASN A 48 -19.07 7.75 16.47
C ASN A 48 -18.45 8.50 15.30
N TYR A 49 -19.03 8.37 14.11
CA TYR A 49 -18.59 9.01 12.86
C TYR A 49 -19.55 10.11 12.37
N LYS A 50 -20.43 10.62 13.25
CA LYS A 50 -21.47 11.59 12.90
C LYS A 50 -20.90 12.84 12.20
N GLU A 51 -19.78 13.37 12.68
CA GLU A 51 -19.14 14.54 12.07
C GLU A 51 -18.67 14.25 10.63
N LEU A 52 -18.12 13.06 10.37
CA LEU A 52 -17.78 12.62 9.02
C LEU A 52 -19.04 12.52 8.15
N GLU A 53 -20.11 11.90 8.65
CA GLU A 53 -21.36 11.72 7.92
C GLU A 53 -21.99 13.07 7.57
N GLU A 54 -21.97 14.04 8.49
CA GLU A 54 -22.42 15.41 8.24
C GLU A 54 -21.54 16.12 7.19
N LEU A 55 -20.21 15.96 7.27
CA LEU A 55 -19.26 16.54 6.32
C LEU A 55 -19.49 16.07 4.89
N ILE A 56 -19.80 14.79 4.70
CA ILE A 56 -19.95 14.18 3.37
C ILE A 56 -21.38 14.19 2.85
N LEU A 57 -22.33 14.65 3.64
CA LEU A 57 -23.74 14.74 3.26
C LEU A 57 -23.88 15.52 1.93
N ASN A 58 -24.61 14.95 0.98
CA ASN A 58 -24.84 15.52 -0.36
C ASN A 58 -23.58 15.69 -1.24
N LYS A 59 -22.48 15.01 -0.94
CA LYS A 59 -21.29 15.01 -1.80
C LYS A 59 -21.30 13.80 -2.73
N GLU A 60 -21.79 13.97 -3.96
CA GLU A 60 -21.98 12.90 -4.96
C GLU A 60 -20.69 12.11 -5.29
N LYS A 61 -19.52 12.74 -5.14
CA LYS A 61 -18.22 12.11 -5.38
C LYS A 61 -17.76 11.22 -4.23
N ILE A 62 -18.48 11.19 -3.10
CA ILE A 62 -18.08 10.45 -1.91
C ILE A 62 -19.10 9.35 -1.61
N ASN A 63 -18.61 8.13 -1.51
CA ASN A 63 -19.38 6.98 -1.04
C ASN A 63 -18.89 6.59 0.34
N TYR A 64 -19.78 6.60 1.33
CA TYR A 64 -19.51 6.05 2.66
C TYR A 64 -20.18 4.70 2.80
N ILE A 65 -19.41 3.70 3.18
CA ILE A 65 -19.85 2.30 3.33
C ILE A 65 -19.46 1.86 4.74
N GLN A 66 -20.42 1.33 5.48
CA GLN A 66 -20.20 0.71 6.79
C GLN A 66 -20.51 -0.78 6.71
N SER A 67 -19.68 -1.61 7.34
CA SER A 67 -19.89 -3.06 7.43
C SER A 67 -19.42 -3.60 8.77
N GLU A 68 -19.57 -4.91 8.98
CA GLU A 68 -18.83 -5.62 10.02
C GLU A 68 -17.32 -5.59 9.72
N ASN A 69 -16.49 -5.72 10.76
CA ASN A 69 -15.04 -5.76 10.61
C ASN A 69 -14.60 -6.97 9.78
N VAL A 70 -14.11 -6.72 8.58
CA VAL A 70 -13.64 -7.75 7.64
C VAL A 70 -12.13 -7.72 7.41
N GLY A 71 -11.46 -6.68 7.90
CA GLY A 71 -10.04 -6.42 7.74
C GLY A 71 -9.68 -5.73 6.42
N VAL A 72 -8.66 -4.86 6.48
CA VAL A 72 -8.29 -3.90 5.45
C VAL A 72 -8.12 -4.49 4.04
N ASN A 73 -7.52 -5.68 3.90
CA ASN A 73 -7.28 -6.28 2.58
C ASN A 73 -8.56 -6.85 1.95
N LYS A 74 -9.41 -7.50 2.74
CA LYS A 74 -10.69 -7.99 2.26
C LYS A 74 -11.58 -6.83 1.84
N LEU A 75 -11.58 -5.77 2.62
CA LEU A 75 -12.26 -4.53 2.34
C LEU A 75 -11.80 -3.91 1.00
N ARG A 76 -10.48 -3.77 0.79
CA ARG A 76 -9.93 -3.27 -0.47
C ARG A 76 -10.40 -4.11 -1.66
N ASN A 77 -10.43 -5.44 -1.52
CA ASN A 77 -10.90 -6.34 -2.57
C ASN A 77 -12.40 -6.17 -2.84
N ILE A 78 -13.23 -6.03 -1.81
CA ILE A 78 -14.68 -5.79 -1.95
C ILE A 78 -14.92 -4.51 -2.77
N ILE A 79 -14.17 -3.44 -2.47
CA ILE A 79 -14.29 -2.18 -3.20
C ILE A 79 -13.83 -2.34 -4.65
N LEU A 80 -12.68 -2.98 -4.89
CA LEU A 80 -12.19 -3.23 -6.25
C LEU A 80 -13.20 -4.04 -7.06
N ASP A 81 -13.76 -5.11 -6.48
CA ASP A 81 -14.79 -5.92 -7.14
C ASP A 81 -16.03 -5.08 -7.44
N SER A 82 -16.47 -4.22 -6.52
CA SER A 82 -17.62 -3.31 -6.76
C SER A 82 -17.34 -2.33 -7.90
N ILE A 83 -16.12 -1.77 -7.99
CA ILE A 83 -15.72 -0.87 -9.08
C ILE A 83 -15.76 -1.59 -10.42
N PHE A 84 -15.20 -2.80 -10.50
CA PHE A 84 -15.19 -3.57 -11.75
C PHE A 84 -16.57 -4.06 -12.17
N ASN A 85 -17.45 -4.43 -11.23
CA ASN A 85 -18.79 -4.92 -11.51
C ASN A 85 -19.74 -3.83 -12.05
N LYS A 86 -19.46 -2.55 -11.77
CA LYS A 86 -20.29 -1.44 -12.27
C LYS A 86 -20.03 -1.08 -13.73
N ASN A 87 -19.03 -1.67 -14.37
CA ASN A 87 -18.61 -1.35 -15.75
C ASN A 87 -18.30 0.15 -15.99
N GLU A 88 -17.95 0.89 -14.94
CA GLU A 88 -17.60 2.31 -15.00
C GLU A 88 -16.09 2.53 -15.26
N VAL A 89 -15.30 1.45 -15.26
CA VAL A 89 -13.85 1.51 -15.44
C VAL A 89 -13.51 1.76 -16.91
N THR A 90 -12.81 2.85 -17.16
CA THR A 90 -12.28 3.24 -18.47
C THR A 90 -10.78 2.95 -18.56
N ASP A 91 -10.20 3.09 -19.76
CA ASP A 91 -8.76 2.97 -19.98
C ASP A 91 -7.95 4.05 -19.24
N ASN A 92 -8.61 5.09 -18.76
CA ASN A 92 -8.00 6.18 -18.01
C ASN A 92 -8.41 6.21 -16.53
N SER A 93 -8.85 5.08 -16.01
CA SER A 93 -9.22 4.89 -14.61
C SER A 93 -8.04 4.36 -13.80
N TYR A 94 -7.78 5.00 -12.67
CA TYR A 94 -6.69 4.68 -11.74
C TYR A 94 -7.24 4.54 -10.32
N PHE A 95 -6.54 3.82 -9.46
CA PHE A 95 -6.86 3.79 -8.05
C PHE A 95 -5.62 3.92 -7.18
N PHE A 96 -5.83 4.34 -5.96
CA PHE A 96 -4.87 4.27 -4.87
C PHE A 96 -5.59 4.17 -3.53
N THR A 97 -4.85 3.77 -2.51
CA THR A 97 -5.34 3.73 -1.13
C THR A 97 -4.78 4.91 -0.35
N LEU A 98 -5.63 5.54 0.46
CA LEU A 98 -5.25 6.55 1.44
C LEU A 98 -5.60 6.01 2.83
N SER A 99 -4.63 5.94 3.73
CA SER A 99 -4.89 5.55 5.13
C SER A 99 -5.62 6.66 5.86
N ASP A 100 -6.37 6.31 6.90
CA ASP A 100 -7.14 7.30 7.69
C ASP A 100 -6.26 8.23 8.55
N ASP A 101 -4.98 7.89 8.73
CA ASP A 101 -3.97 8.71 9.42
C ASP A 101 -3.07 9.52 8.47
N ASP A 102 -3.17 9.29 7.15
CA ASP A 102 -2.44 10.02 6.12
C ASP A 102 -3.33 11.07 5.44
N TYR A 103 -2.73 12.03 4.73
CA TYR A 103 -3.47 12.99 3.93
C TYR A 103 -2.72 13.45 2.69
N LEU A 104 -3.46 13.85 1.66
CA LEU A 104 -2.90 14.34 0.40
C LEU A 104 -2.32 15.75 0.56
N SER A 105 -1.23 16.05 -0.16
CA SER A 105 -0.77 17.44 -0.33
C SER A 105 -1.79 18.24 -1.15
N LYS A 106 -1.73 19.57 -1.06
CA LYS A 106 -2.74 20.47 -1.66
C LYS A 106 -2.99 20.18 -3.16
N ASP A 107 -1.95 19.88 -3.94
CA ASP A 107 -2.01 19.72 -5.39
C ASP A 107 -1.82 18.25 -5.82
N ALA A 108 -2.01 17.30 -4.91
CA ALA A 108 -1.66 15.91 -5.14
C ALA A 108 -2.29 15.30 -6.39
N LEU A 109 -3.60 15.43 -6.55
CA LEU A 109 -4.32 14.83 -7.69
C LEU A 109 -3.93 15.48 -9.01
N SER A 110 -3.68 16.79 -9.03
CA SER A 110 -3.18 17.52 -10.22
C SER A 110 -1.78 17.06 -10.60
N ILE A 111 -0.88 16.89 -9.62
CA ILE A 111 0.48 16.36 -9.83
C ILE A 111 0.40 14.93 -10.38
N ILE A 112 -0.38 14.06 -9.75
CA ILE A 112 -0.54 12.66 -10.18
C ILE A 112 -1.09 12.61 -11.61
N SER A 113 -2.14 13.36 -11.92
CA SER A 113 -2.76 13.44 -13.26
C SER A 113 -1.76 13.87 -14.33
N LYS A 114 -0.96 14.92 -14.05
CA LYS A 114 0.09 15.42 -14.95
C LYS A 114 1.07 14.32 -15.32
N TYR A 115 1.61 13.61 -14.33
CA TYR A 115 2.65 12.59 -14.58
C TYR A 115 2.10 11.30 -15.18
N ILE A 116 0.86 10.91 -14.88
CA ILE A 116 0.16 9.84 -15.58
C ILE A 116 0.03 10.15 -17.08
N SER A 117 -0.36 11.37 -17.42
CA SER A 117 -0.49 11.80 -18.81
C SER A 117 0.85 11.82 -19.55
N GLN A 118 1.94 12.08 -18.83
CA GLN A 118 3.30 12.15 -19.39
C GLN A 118 3.91 10.76 -19.61
N TYR A 119 3.85 9.85 -18.64
CA TYR A 119 4.63 8.59 -18.62
C TYR A 119 3.88 7.34 -19.05
N LYS A 120 2.55 7.36 -19.10
CA LYS A 120 1.69 6.24 -19.56
C LYS A 120 2.10 4.86 -19.00
N SER A 121 2.26 4.76 -17.69
CA SER A 121 2.57 3.51 -16.98
C SER A 121 1.32 2.88 -16.38
N SER A 122 1.40 1.60 -16.03
CA SER A 122 0.35 0.90 -15.27
C SER A 122 0.52 1.06 -13.76
N TRP A 123 1.69 1.49 -13.30
CA TRP A 123 2.05 1.62 -11.89
C TRP A 123 2.98 2.81 -11.66
N TYR A 124 2.57 3.72 -10.80
CA TYR A 124 3.33 4.91 -10.43
C TYR A 124 3.67 4.90 -8.95
N CYS A 125 4.79 5.48 -8.59
CA CYS A 125 5.25 5.66 -7.23
C CYS A 125 5.72 7.09 -7.00
N PHE A 126 5.16 7.75 -6.00
CA PHE A 126 5.48 9.12 -5.59
C PHE A 126 6.08 9.14 -4.19
N ASN A 127 6.79 10.22 -3.86
CA ASN A 127 7.29 10.47 -2.53
C ASN A 127 6.17 10.79 -1.54
N CYS A 128 6.44 10.50 -0.27
CA CYS A 128 5.64 10.94 0.87
C CYS A 128 6.52 11.78 1.79
N GLU A 129 5.96 12.84 2.35
CA GLU A 129 6.57 13.60 3.43
C GLU A 129 6.19 12.98 4.78
N SER A 130 7.15 12.73 5.66
CA SER A 130 6.88 12.27 7.02
C SER A 130 6.94 13.43 7.99
N LYS A 131 5.85 13.65 8.75
CA LYS A 131 5.82 14.62 9.86
C LYS A 131 6.23 14.02 11.20
N SER A 132 6.29 12.71 11.29
CA SER A 132 6.68 12.02 12.51
C SER A 132 8.20 11.93 12.60
N ASN A 133 8.76 12.53 13.63
CA ASN A 133 10.17 12.87 13.71
C ASN A 133 11.16 11.71 13.87
N HIS A 134 10.81 10.43 14.02
CA HIS A 134 11.86 9.52 14.50
C HIS A 134 11.81 8.03 14.14
N ILE A 135 10.76 7.46 13.55
CA ILE A 135 10.63 6.00 13.55
C ILE A 135 11.11 5.36 12.26
N PHE A 136 10.80 5.95 11.12
CA PHE A 136 11.20 5.42 9.82
C PHE A 136 11.84 6.51 8.96
N LYS A 137 13.10 6.29 8.53
CA LYS A 137 13.71 7.15 7.51
C LYS A 137 12.98 6.94 6.19
N ASN A 138 12.32 7.98 5.72
CA ASN A 138 11.77 8.02 4.38
C ASN A 138 12.89 8.49 3.43
N TYR A 139 13.25 7.65 2.46
CA TYR A 139 14.22 8.00 1.43
C TYR A 139 13.46 8.53 0.22
N ASP A 140 13.61 9.82 -0.06
CA ASP A 140 12.98 10.42 -1.22
C ASP A 140 13.70 10.04 -2.50
N PHE A 141 12.91 9.81 -3.55
CA PHE A 141 13.44 9.77 -4.90
C PHE A 141 13.86 11.17 -5.31
N ILE A 142 14.98 11.25 -5.99
CA ILE A 142 15.50 12.50 -6.56
C ILE A 142 15.37 12.53 -8.08
N ASP A 143 15.32 11.37 -8.73
CA ASP A 143 15.27 11.20 -10.17
C ASP A 143 14.02 10.45 -10.64
N PHE A 144 13.67 10.64 -11.92
CA PHE A 144 12.67 9.84 -12.62
C PHE A 144 13.29 8.52 -13.04
N GLU A 145 12.75 7.42 -12.57
CA GLU A 145 13.27 6.08 -12.81
C GLU A 145 12.15 5.11 -13.17
N THR A 146 12.53 3.97 -13.75
CA THR A 146 11.62 2.86 -13.98
C THR A 146 12.28 1.57 -13.50
N MET A 147 11.65 0.87 -12.54
CA MET A 147 12.22 -0.32 -11.95
C MET A 147 11.18 -1.39 -11.64
N SER A 148 11.62 -2.63 -11.45
CA SER A 148 10.76 -3.70 -10.94
C SER A 148 10.50 -3.53 -9.44
N TYR A 149 9.40 -4.12 -8.92
CA TYR A 149 9.15 -4.10 -7.48
C TYR A 149 10.25 -4.80 -6.67
N LYS A 150 10.92 -5.79 -7.25
CA LYS A 150 12.06 -6.46 -6.61
C LYS A 150 13.21 -5.48 -6.37
N GLU A 151 13.60 -4.69 -7.36
CA GLU A 151 14.63 -3.65 -7.24
C GLU A 151 14.20 -2.59 -6.23
N PHE A 152 12.96 -2.10 -6.35
CA PHE A 152 12.36 -1.17 -5.40
C PHE A 152 12.45 -1.68 -3.96
N SER A 153 11.97 -2.89 -3.67
CA SER A 153 11.94 -3.46 -2.32
C SER A 153 13.33 -3.70 -1.70
N GLN A 154 14.38 -3.75 -2.51
CA GLN A 154 15.77 -3.90 -2.06
C GLN A 154 16.49 -2.58 -1.87
N GLY A 155 16.15 -1.57 -2.65
CA GLY A 155 16.86 -0.27 -2.70
C GLY A 155 16.21 0.82 -1.85
N TYR A 156 14.88 0.81 -1.71
CA TYR A 156 14.15 1.92 -1.10
C TYR A 156 13.48 1.51 0.21
N LYS A 157 13.45 2.47 1.15
CA LYS A 157 12.83 2.32 2.47
C LYS A 157 11.88 3.48 2.73
N GLY A 158 10.95 3.26 3.65
CA GLY A 158 9.93 4.23 4.02
C GLY A 158 8.68 4.11 3.15
N ASP A 159 7.67 4.88 3.52
CA ASP A 159 6.39 4.85 2.84
C ASP A 159 6.42 5.64 1.54
N LYS A 160 5.69 5.12 0.57
CA LYS A 160 5.52 5.71 -0.75
C LYS A 160 4.05 5.72 -1.13
N HIS A 161 3.69 6.61 -2.04
CA HIS A 161 2.35 6.67 -2.57
C HIS A 161 2.29 5.97 -3.93
N PHE A 162 1.57 4.85 -4.00
CA PHE A 162 1.39 4.07 -5.21
C PHE A 162 0.06 4.37 -5.87
N VAL A 163 0.08 4.50 -7.20
CA VAL A 163 -1.11 4.68 -8.04
C VAL A 163 -1.11 3.62 -9.14
N PHE A 164 -2.24 2.95 -9.33
CA PHE A 164 -2.37 1.81 -10.24
C PHE A 164 -3.45 2.06 -11.29
N LYS A 165 -3.16 1.69 -12.54
CA LYS A 165 -4.15 1.67 -13.61
C LYS A 165 -5.10 0.50 -13.40
N LEU A 166 -6.40 0.76 -13.29
CA LEU A 166 -7.39 -0.24 -12.91
C LEU A 166 -7.49 -1.41 -13.89
N ASN A 167 -7.58 -1.14 -15.18
CA ASN A 167 -7.72 -2.21 -16.18
C ASN A 167 -6.58 -3.22 -16.14
N ASP A 168 -5.37 -2.77 -15.81
CA ASP A 168 -4.19 -3.63 -15.82
C ASP A 168 -4.10 -4.54 -14.58
N ILE A 169 -4.86 -4.23 -13.51
CA ILE A 169 -4.88 -5.00 -12.26
C ILE A 169 -6.18 -5.77 -12.04
N LYS A 170 -7.04 -5.88 -13.06
CA LYS A 170 -8.39 -6.45 -12.96
C LYS A 170 -8.46 -7.81 -12.26
N LEU A 171 -7.45 -8.66 -12.45
CA LEU A 171 -7.37 -10.01 -11.88
C LEU A 171 -6.47 -10.11 -10.63
N ILE A 172 -5.90 -9.00 -10.16
CA ILE A 172 -4.95 -8.99 -9.05
C ILE A 172 -5.65 -8.45 -7.79
N ARG A 173 -5.45 -9.14 -6.66
CA ARG A 173 -6.10 -8.81 -5.39
C ARG A 173 -5.09 -8.76 -4.25
N PHE A 174 -5.43 -7.98 -3.23
CA PHE A 174 -4.71 -8.00 -1.96
C PHE A 174 -4.81 -9.38 -1.30
N PRO A 175 -3.87 -9.75 -0.40
CA PRO A 175 -3.88 -11.07 0.23
C PRO A 175 -5.19 -11.32 0.98
N SER A 176 -5.92 -12.38 0.60
CA SER A 176 -7.25 -12.71 1.13
C SER A 176 -7.22 -13.52 2.45
N LEU A 177 -6.08 -14.12 2.78
CA LEU A 177 -5.91 -14.83 4.06
C LEU A 177 -5.73 -13.83 5.19
N TYR A 178 -6.19 -14.22 6.40
CA TYR A 178 -6.01 -13.40 7.58
C TYR A 178 -4.53 -13.16 7.88
N PHE A 179 -4.20 -11.87 8.03
CA PHE A 179 -2.92 -11.39 8.52
C PHE A 179 -3.19 -10.34 9.60
N LYS A 180 -2.31 -10.23 10.59
CA LYS A 180 -2.39 -9.20 11.62
C LYS A 180 -2.03 -7.81 11.09
N ASN A 181 -1.29 -7.75 10.00
CA ASN A 181 -0.97 -6.51 9.27
C ASN A 181 -1.35 -6.65 7.79
N GLY A 182 -1.24 -5.55 7.04
CA GLY A 182 -1.73 -5.48 5.66
C GLY A 182 -1.00 -6.35 4.65
N TYR A 183 0.30 -6.58 4.81
CA TYR A 183 1.14 -7.32 3.86
C TYR A 183 0.94 -6.90 2.39
N GLU A 184 0.82 -5.61 2.12
CA GLU A 184 0.60 -5.04 0.77
C GLU A 184 1.67 -5.49 -0.23
N HIS A 185 2.88 -5.79 0.23
CA HIS A 185 3.95 -6.30 -0.64
C HIS A 185 3.56 -7.58 -1.39
N ILE A 186 2.63 -8.40 -0.87
CA ILE A 186 2.12 -9.58 -1.57
C ILE A 186 1.34 -9.17 -2.82
N PHE A 187 0.55 -8.09 -2.75
CA PHE A 187 -0.11 -7.51 -3.91
C PHE A 187 0.91 -7.01 -4.92
N TYR A 188 1.91 -6.25 -4.46
CA TYR A 188 2.93 -5.66 -5.34
C TYR A 188 3.78 -6.69 -6.08
N TYR A 189 4.13 -7.82 -5.44
CA TYR A 189 4.86 -8.91 -6.09
C TYR A 189 4.07 -9.67 -7.17
N GLN A 190 2.75 -9.53 -7.22
CA GLN A 190 1.91 -10.12 -8.27
C GLN A 190 1.86 -9.27 -9.54
N LEU A 191 2.26 -7.99 -9.45
CA LEU A 191 2.19 -7.06 -10.57
C LEU A 191 3.30 -7.35 -11.60
N PRO A 192 2.94 -7.62 -12.88
CA PRO A 192 3.93 -7.90 -13.92
C PRO A 192 4.57 -6.63 -14.50
N PHE A 193 4.21 -5.47 -13.98
CA PHE A 193 4.61 -4.16 -14.49
C PHE A 193 5.81 -3.60 -13.75
N LYS A 194 6.56 -2.74 -14.43
CA LYS A 194 7.56 -1.89 -13.78
C LYS A 194 6.87 -0.68 -13.13
N ILE A 195 7.48 -0.19 -12.07
CA ILE A 195 7.06 1.03 -11.36
C ILE A 195 7.68 2.22 -12.07
N GLN A 196 6.87 3.20 -12.43
CA GLN A 196 7.35 4.52 -12.85
C GLN A 196 7.53 5.37 -11.58
N ILE A 197 8.76 5.67 -11.23
CA ILE A 197 9.13 6.53 -10.11
C ILE A 197 8.99 7.99 -10.51
N ILE A 198 8.34 8.76 -9.67
CA ILE A 198 8.12 10.20 -9.84
C ILE A 198 8.63 10.91 -8.58
N PRO A 199 9.69 11.74 -8.67
CA PRO A 199 10.31 12.42 -7.53
C PRO A 199 9.49 13.66 -7.11
N LYS A 200 8.21 13.45 -6.83
CA LYS A 200 7.27 14.47 -6.34
C LYS A 200 6.54 13.96 -5.11
N THR A 201 6.40 14.82 -4.11
CA THR A 201 5.64 14.53 -2.90
C THR A 201 4.18 14.82 -3.14
N VAL A 202 3.32 13.85 -2.84
CA VAL A 202 1.86 13.95 -3.03
C VAL A 202 1.07 13.56 -1.78
N LYS A 203 1.73 12.97 -0.78
CA LYS A 203 1.08 12.49 0.43
C LYS A 203 1.94 12.85 1.65
N ILE A 204 1.28 13.24 2.73
CA ILE A 204 1.87 13.44 4.04
C ILE A 204 1.46 12.27 4.92
N ILE A 205 2.46 11.67 5.60
CA ILE A 205 2.29 10.52 6.48
C ILE A 205 2.58 10.89 7.92
N GLU A 206 1.78 10.35 8.82
CA GLU A 206 2.00 10.46 10.26
C GLU A 206 1.90 9.08 10.89
N TYR A 207 2.75 8.80 11.89
CA TYR A 207 2.74 7.55 12.61
C TYR A 207 2.17 7.76 14.00
N TYR A 208 1.20 6.93 14.36
CA TYR A 208 0.56 6.93 15.67
C TYR A 208 0.87 5.61 16.39
N ASP A 209 0.98 5.66 17.71
CA ASP A 209 1.34 4.50 18.54
C ASP A 209 0.32 3.35 18.44
N ASP A 210 -0.94 3.66 18.15
CA ASP A 210 -2.02 2.70 17.93
C ASP A 210 -2.09 2.19 16.47
N GLY A 211 -1.19 2.68 15.59
CA GLY A 211 -1.10 2.26 14.21
C GLY A 211 -0.62 0.82 14.04
N LEU A 212 -1.07 0.14 12.98
CA LEU A 212 -0.65 -1.24 12.68
C LEU A 212 0.87 -1.40 12.58
N SER A 213 1.59 -0.38 12.13
CA SER A 213 3.05 -0.39 11.95
C SER A 213 3.83 -0.39 13.26
N LEU A 214 3.25 0.17 14.33
CA LEU A 214 3.87 0.31 15.66
C LEU A 214 3.26 -0.61 16.71
N SER A 215 2.14 -1.26 16.41
CA SER A 215 1.44 -2.13 17.34
C SER A 215 2.17 -3.45 17.57
N ASP A 216 1.95 -4.07 18.73
CA ASP A 216 2.39 -5.43 19.06
C ASP A 216 1.77 -6.51 18.16
N LEU A 217 0.77 -6.11 17.35
CA LEU A 217 0.13 -6.98 16.37
C LEU A 217 0.99 -7.21 15.12
N TYR A 218 2.12 -6.52 14.98
CA TYR A 218 3.01 -6.68 13.83
C TYR A 218 3.63 -8.09 13.81
N GLU A 219 3.28 -8.87 12.81
CA GLU A 219 3.84 -10.21 12.60
C GLU A 219 5.14 -10.14 11.81
N LYS A 220 6.15 -10.92 12.22
CA LYS A 220 7.41 -11.03 11.47
C LYS A 220 7.18 -11.72 10.13
N SER A 221 7.39 -11.01 9.03
CA SER A 221 7.11 -11.45 7.65
C SER A 221 7.86 -12.71 7.18
N HIS A 222 8.80 -13.21 7.97
CA HIS A 222 9.65 -14.35 7.60
C HIS A 222 9.42 -15.59 8.49
N THR A 223 8.34 -15.66 9.25
CA THR A 223 7.98 -16.89 9.95
C THR A 223 7.47 -17.93 8.97
N PHE A 224 7.66 -19.22 9.27
CA PHE A 224 7.22 -20.32 8.42
C PHE A 224 5.72 -20.22 8.05
N SER A 225 4.88 -19.96 9.04
CA SER A 225 3.43 -19.85 8.84
C SER A 225 3.07 -18.69 7.91
N ILE A 226 3.71 -17.54 8.06
CA ILE A 226 3.49 -16.38 7.20
C ILE A 226 3.97 -16.63 5.77
N LEU A 227 5.13 -17.27 5.58
CA LEU A 227 5.62 -17.64 4.25
C LEU A 227 4.66 -18.58 3.51
N ILE A 228 4.07 -19.55 4.20
CA ILE A 228 3.03 -20.42 3.63
C ILE A 228 1.78 -19.62 3.24
N LYS A 229 1.32 -18.71 4.09
CA LYS A 229 0.20 -17.82 3.75
C LYS A 229 0.51 -16.96 2.51
N GLN A 230 1.71 -16.39 2.42
CA GLN A 230 2.15 -15.58 1.27
C GLN A 230 2.14 -16.40 -0.04
N ILE A 231 2.65 -17.63 -0.01
CA ILE A 231 2.60 -18.55 -1.15
C ILE A 231 1.15 -18.87 -1.56
N LYS A 232 0.26 -19.13 -0.60
CA LYS A 232 -1.16 -19.39 -0.89
C LYS A 232 -1.85 -18.19 -1.55
N CYS A 233 -1.53 -16.96 -1.15
CA CYS A 233 -2.09 -15.74 -1.74
C CYS A 233 -1.51 -15.44 -3.13
N ALA A 234 -0.23 -15.72 -3.35
CA ALA A 234 0.48 -15.41 -4.58
C ALA A 234 1.35 -16.59 -5.05
N PRO A 235 0.74 -17.70 -5.49
CA PRO A 235 1.45 -18.95 -5.80
C PRO A 235 2.45 -18.85 -6.96
N LYS A 236 2.30 -17.87 -7.84
CA LYS A 236 3.22 -17.60 -8.95
C LYS A 236 4.45 -16.77 -8.54
N THR A 237 4.52 -16.29 -7.30
CA THR A 237 5.58 -15.40 -6.82
C THR A 237 6.75 -16.19 -6.27
N TRP A 238 7.71 -16.52 -7.12
CA TRP A 238 8.88 -17.35 -6.79
C TRP A 238 9.69 -16.88 -5.58
N ILE A 239 9.72 -15.58 -5.29
CA ILE A 239 10.46 -15.04 -4.15
C ILE A 239 10.00 -15.65 -2.81
N PHE A 240 8.72 -15.94 -2.64
CA PHE A 240 8.19 -16.51 -1.40
C PHE A 240 8.64 -17.97 -1.21
N TYR A 241 8.73 -18.74 -2.29
CA TYR A 241 9.29 -20.10 -2.24
C TYR A 241 10.78 -20.06 -1.88
N LYS A 242 11.53 -19.13 -2.45
CA LYS A 242 12.93 -18.94 -2.11
C LYS A 242 13.14 -18.56 -0.64
N MET A 243 12.27 -17.71 -0.10
CA MET A 243 12.28 -17.35 1.31
C MET A 243 11.94 -18.55 2.20
N LEU A 244 10.94 -19.35 1.81
CA LEU A 244 10.54 -20.56 2.53
C LEU A 244 11.69 -21.59 2.54
N LEU A 245 12.31 -21.88 1.40
CA LEU A 245 13.47 -22.77 1.30
C LEU A 245 14.61 -22.30 2.20
N ARG A 246 14.92 -21.00 2.20
CA ARG A 246 15.91 -20.42 3.13
C ARG A 246 15.54 -20.62 4.60
N HIS A 247 14.25 -20.52 4.94
CA HIS A 247 13.79 -20.76 6.30
C HIS A 247 13.91 -22.22 6.73
N ILE A 248 13.66 -23.16 5.81
CA ILE A 248 13.76 -24.62 6.05
C ILE A 248 15.21 -25.07 6.12
N PHE A 249 16.04 -24.67 5.15
CA PHE A 249 17.42 -25.18 5.01
C PHE A 249 18.48 -24.38 5.77
N LEU A 250 18.14 -23.18 6.28
CA LEU A 250 19.02 -22.33 7.07
C LEU A 250 18.30 -21.82 8.34
N PRO A 251 17.79 -22.73 9.20
CA PRO A 251 17.20 -22.31 10.45
C PRO A 251 18.29 -21.70 11.34
N LYS A 252 18.17 -20.41 11.62
CA LYS A 252 19.17 -19.61 12.34
C LYS A 252 19.59 -20.25 13.68
N ASP A 253 18.66 -20.94 14.32
CA ASP A 253 18.87 -21.52 15.65
C ASP A 253 19.54 -22.89 15.59
N ILE A 254 19.32 -23.71 14.56
CA ILE A 254 20.02 -24.99 14.34
C ILE A 254 21.47 -24.74 13.92
N ILE A 255 21.69 -23.76 13.04
CA ILE A 255 23.04 -23.43 12.56
C ILE A 255 23.87 -22.76 13.67
N LYS A 256 23.28 -21.94 14.53
CA LYS A 256 23.97 -21.35 15.69
C LYS A 256 24.43 -22.40 16.71
N ASN A 257 23.68 -23.48 16.85
CA ASN A 257 24.00 -24.54 17.82
C ASN A 257 24.94 -25.63 17.26
N LEU A 258 25.02 -25.80 15.93
CA LEU A 258 25.83 -26.79 15.25
C LEU A 258 27.19 -26.28 14.72
N ILE A 259 27.32 -24.96 14.60
CA ILE A 259 28.52 -24.35 14.00
C ILE A 259 29.05 -23.25 14.91
N SER A 260 30.39 -23.23 15.13
CA SER A 260 30.99 -22.10 15.87
C SER A 260 30.60 -20.75 15.29
N LYS A 261 30.46 -19.73 16.15
CA LYS A 261 30.10 -18.36 15.74
C LYS A 261 30.90 -17.86 14.53
N GLU A 262 32.17 -18.19 14.47
CA GLU A 262 33.08 -17.83 13.39
C GLU A 262 32.73 -18.46 12.03
N ARG A 263 32.40 -19.73 12.03
CA ARG A 263 31.94 -20.48 10.85
C ARG A 263 30.60 -19.97 10.34
N TYR A 264 29.68 -19.65 11.26
CA TYR A 264 28.37 -19.06 10.95
C TYR A 264 28.54 -17.72 10.22
N TYR A 265 29.39 -16.81 10.73
CA TYR A 265 29.63 -15.52 10.07
C TYR A 265 30.38 -15.64 8.74
N LYS A 266 31.23 -16.65 8.57
CA LYS A 266 31.94 -16.94 7.32
C LYS A 266 30.96 -17.42 6.22
N ILE A 267 30.00 -18.27 6.57
CA ILE A 267 28.93 -18.73 5.68
C ILE A 267 27.99 -17.55 5.33
N LYS A 268 27.66 -16.73 6.31
CA LYS A 268 26.79 -15.54 6.12
C LYS A 268 27.41 -14.54 5.13
N ARG A 269 28.72 -14.32 5.21
CA ARG A 269 29.48 -13.46 4.29
C ARG A 269 29.52 -14.04 2.87
N LYS A 270 29.76 -15.35 2.72
CA LYS A 270 29.73 -16.04 1.41
C LYS A 270 28.36 -16.00 0.72
N LEU A 271 27.27 -15.94 1.50
CA LEU A 271 25.90 -15.88 0.98
C LEU A 271 25.39 -14.44 0.78
N GLY A 272 26.22 -13.42 0.97
CA GLY A 272 25.85 -12.01 0.82
C GLY A 272 24.81 -11.53 1.84
N LEU A 273 24.70 -12.21 2.99
CA LEU A 273 23.79 -11.84 4.07
C LEU A 273 24.48 -10.87 5.02
N LYS A 274 23.99 -9.62 5.11
CA LYS A 274 24.55 -8.62 6.02
C LYS A 274 24.50 -9.10 7.48
N SER A 275 25.62 -8.98 8.18
CA SER A 275 25.65 -9.06 9.64
C SER A 275 25.04 -7.79 10.21
N LYS A 276 24.03 -7.93 11.08
CA LYS A 276 23.67 -6.86 12.00
C LYS A 276 24.70 -6.83 13.11
#